data_11246af810e1e73ded2d1375c195e76d
#
_entry.id   11246af810e1e73ded2d1375c195e76d
#
_cell.length_a   1.000
_cell.length_b   1.000
_cell.length_c   1.000
_cell.angle_alpha   90.00
_cell.angle_beta   90.00
_cell.angle_gamma   90.00
#
_symmetry.space_group_name_H-M   'P 1'
#
loop_
_entity.id
_entity.type
_entity.pdbx_description
1 polymer ?
#
loop_
_entity_poly.entity_id
_entity_poly.type
_entity_poly.pdbx_seq_one_letter_code
_entity_poly.pdbx_strand_id
1 'polypeptide(L)'
;MNCKNCEDVLRQVKDLGVGFIQFWFTDVLGVLKSFSITPSELEEGLNEGMGFDGSSIEGFARIEESDLVAKPDPATFQIIPWQDAGVPVARMICDILTPDGSPYEGDSRYVLKRVLKKIADLGYTWYAGPELEFFYFKNHHITEPLDDGGYFDGLPIDIGDPLRRQTVLALQQMGIRVEYDHHEVAPSQHEIDLRYAEGLAMADTVMTYRMIVKEVARRNGFYATFMPKPMYGVNGSGMHTHQSLFKGDSNAFCDFEDKYHLSDIAKCYTAGLLKHARELTLVTNQWVNSYKRLVPGFEAPAYISWARRNRSAMIRVPMYKPTKEKATRIEFRSPDPACNPYLAFAVQLEAGLEGMAKKYELADPVEEDIFEMTAKERKRRGIGELPGNLYAAIIETEKSELVRRALGEHIFNKFIENKKIEWDKYRVHVSRYEVEHYLPWL
;
A
#
# COMPACT_ATOMS: atom_id res chain seq x y z
N MET A 1 -20.34 -10.44 1.13
CA MET A 1 -21.48 -10.35 0.19
C MET A 1 -20.89 -10.17 -1.19
N ASN A 2 -21.51 -10.68 -2.23
CA ASN A 2 -20.95 -10.62 -3.59
C ASN A 2 -21.99 -10.01 -4.53
N CYS A 3 -22.11 -8.68 -4.53
CA CYS A 3 -22.96 -7.96 -5.47
C CYS A 3 -22.22 -7.89 -6.82
N LYS A 4 -22.88 -8.30 -7.88
CA LYS A 4 -22.30 -8.29 -9.22
C LYS A 4 -22.76 -7.11 -10.08
N ASN A 5 -23.90 -6.52 -9.71
CA ASN A 5 -24.54 -5.45 -10.45
C ASN A 5 -25.37 -4.55 -9.53
N CYS A 6 -25.94 -3.49 -10.09
CA CYS A 6 -26.75 -2.52 -9.36
C CYS A 6 -28.00 -3.15 -8.71
N GLU A 7 -28.65 -4.11 -9.39
CA GLU A 7 -29.84 -4.77 -8.87
C GLU A 7 -29.55 -5.57 -7.59
N ASP A 8 -28.38 -6.26 -7.55
CA ASP A 8 -27.93 -6.96 -6.35
C ASP A 8 -27.77 -6.01 -5.18
N VAL A 9 -27.18 -4.82 -5.41
CA VAL A 9 -26.98 -3.80 -4.37
C VAL A 9 -28.33 -3.29 -3.85
N LEU A 10 -29.24 -2.90 -4.74
CA LEU A 10 -30.57 -2.39 -4.37
C LEU A 10 -31.33 -3.43 -3.51
N ARG A 11 -31.30 -4.69 -3.93
CA ARG A 11 -31.91 -5.79 -3.18
C ARG A 11 -31.29 -5.93 -1.78
N GLN A 12 -29.95 -5.97 -1.69
CA GLN A 12 -29.24 -6.13 -0.41
C GLN A 12 -29.53 -4.96 0.55
N VAL A 13 -29.56 -3.72 0.04
CA VAL A 13 -29.87 -2.53 0.85
C VAL A 13 -31.27 -2.64 1.44
N LYS A 14 -32.26 -3.09 0.66
CA LYS A 14 -33.63 -3.29 1.10
C LYS A 14 -33.75 -4.44 2.12
N ASP A 15 -33.18 -5.60 1.80
CA ASP A 15 -33.30 -6.82 2.59
C ASP A 15 -32.64 -6.68 3.98
N LEU A 16 -31.54 -5.92 4.06
CA LEU A 16 -30.78 -5.69 5.29
C LEU A 16 -31.20 -4.43 6.05
N GLY A 17 -32.13 -3.62 5.51
CA GLY A 17 -32.58 -2.37 6.13
C GLY A 17 -31.47 -1.35 6.29
N VAL A 18 -30.58 -1.26 5.28
CA VAL A 18 -29.46 -0.29 5.29
C VAL A 18 -30.02 1.13 5.32
N GLY A 19 -29.57 1.93 6.29
CA GLY A 19 -30.00 3.33 6.43
C GLY A 19 -29.14 4.35 5.73
N PHE A 20 -27.85 4.05 5.55
CA PHE A 20 -26.89 4.94 4.86
C PHE A 20 -25.93 4.13 4.01
N ILE A 21 -25.56 4.69 2.86
CA ILE A 21 -24.55 4.14 1.96
C ILE A 21 -23.41 5.15 1.82
N GLN A 22 -22.22 4.78 2.24
CA GLN A 22 -21.02 5.60 2.10
C GLN A 22 -20.37 5.35 0.74
N PHE A 23 -20.12 6.41 -0.01
CA PHE A 23 -19.29 6.41 -1.20
C PHE A 23 -17.88 6.78 -0.83
N TRP A 24 -16.95 5.82 -1.03
CA TRP A 24 -15.55 5.95 -0.67
C TRP A 24 -14.69 6.18 -1.90
N PHE A 25 -13.73 7.08 -1.81
CA PHE A 25 -12.68 7.26 -2.81
C PHE A 25 -11.39 7.72 -2.14
N THR A 26 -10.29 7.76 -2.88
CA THR A 26 -8.97 7.99 -2.29
C THR A 26 -8.30 9.14 -3.03
N ASP A 27 -7.81 10.14 -2.27
CA ASP A 27 -7.03 11.24 -2.85
C ASP A 27 -5.62 10.80 -3.29
N VAL A 28 -4.86 11.70 -3.89
CA VAL A 28 -3.51 11.41 -4.41
C VAL A 28 -2.53 10.99 -3.30
N LEU A 29 -2.76 11.43 -2.06
CA LEU A 29 -1.92 11.08 -0.91
C LEU A 29 -2.30 9.75 -0.25
N GLY A 30 -3.33 9.07 -0.73
CA GLY A 30 -3.81 7.82 -0.14
C GLY A 30 -4.70 8.03 1.09
N VAL A 31 -5.30 9.21 1.25
CA VAL A 31 -6.27 9.49 2.31
C VAL A 31 -7.66 9.09 1.83
N LEU A 32 -8.35 8.28 2.64
CA LEU A 32 -9.73 7.90 2.37
C LEU A 32 -10.66 9.09 2.53
N LYS A 33 -11.45 9.37 1.51
CA LYS A 33 -12.53 10.37 1.48
C LYS A 33 -13.88 9.66 1.39
N SER A 34 -14.91 10.24 1.97
CA SER A 34 -16.25 9.67 1.88
C SER A 34 -17.33 10.72 2.07
N PHE A 35 -18.48 10.45 1.48
CA PHE A 35 -19.75 11.06 1.82
C PHE A 35 -20.84 9.99 1.86
N SER A 36 -22.00 10.29 2.46
CA SER A 36 -23.08 9.34 2.63
C SER A 36 -24.31 9.77 1.86
N ILE A 37 -25.01 8.80 1.28
CA ILE A 37 -26.34 8.97 0.69
C ILE A 37 -27.35 8.11 1.45
N THR A 38 -28.64 8.44 1.28
CA THR A 38 -29.74 7.61 1.76
C THR A 38 -30.17 6.58 0.72
N PRO A 39 -30.89 5.52 1.09
CA PRO A 39 -31.37 4.53 0.12
C PRO A 39 -32.27 5.10 -0.99
N SER A 40 -32.95 6.25 -0.77
CA SER A 40 -33.76 6.92 -1.79
C SER A 40 -32.93 7.43 -2.98
N GLU A 41 -31.68 7.81 -2.74
CA GLU A 41 -30.78 8.34 -3.77
C GLU A 41 -29.91 7.25 -4.42
N LEU A 42 -30.02 6.00 -3.91
CA LEU A 42 -29.10 4.95 -4.31
C LEU A 42 -29.23 4.53 -5.76
N GLU A 43 -30.46 4.43 -6.27
CA GLU A 43 -30.71 4.00 -7.67
C GLU A 43 -30.12 5.00 -8.66
N GLU A 44 -30.31 6.30 -8.43
CA GLU A 44 -29.71 7.36 -9.24
C GLU A 44 -28.19 7.35 -9.09
N GLY A 45 -27.67 7.26 -7.85
CA GLY A 45 -26.24 7.17 -7.58
C GLY A 45 -25.55 5.98 -8.25
N LEU A 46 -26.23 4.82 -8.34
CA LEU A 46 -25.73 3.66 -9.05
C LEU A 46 -25.73 3.85 -10.57
N ASN A 47 -26.73 4.53 -11.13
CA ASN A 47 -26.89 4.70 -12.57
C ASN A 47 -26.07 5.88 -13.12
N GLU A 48 -26.03 7.01 -12.41
CA GLU A 48 -25.42 8.25 -12.89
C GLU A 48 -24.15 8.63 -12.10
N GLY A 49 -24.03 8.14 -10.87
CA GLY A 49 -23.03 8.61 -9.89
C GLY A 49 -23.55 9.82 -9.13
N MET A 50 -22.76 10.32 -8.20
CA MET A 50 -23.08 11.49 -7.38
C MET A 50 -22.07 12.60 -7.60
N GLY A 51 -22.56 13.78 -7.98
CA GLY A 51 -21.73 14.97 -8.15
C GLY A 51 -21.16 15.49 -6.84
N PHE A 52 -19.93 15.95 -6.85
CA PHE A 52 -19.27 16.58 -5.70
C PHE A 52 -18.21 17.60 -6.14
N ASP A 53 -17.88 18.55 -5.25
CA ASP A 53 -16.80 19.51 -5.47
C ASP A 53 -15.43 18.91 -5.13
N GLY A 54 -14.61 18.68 -6.15
CA GLY A 54 -13.24 18.14 -6.02
C GLY A 54 -12.18 19.20 -5.71
N SER A 55 -12.50 20.50 -5.76
CA SER A 55 -11.50 21.57 -5.63
C SER A 55 -10.82 21.64 -4.26
N SER A 56 -11.50 21.18 -3.21
CA SER A 56 -10.97 21.10 -1.85
C SER A 56 -10.26 19.79 -1.53
N ILE A 57 -10.11 18.89 -2.50
CA ILE A 57 -9.44 17.59 -2.32
C ILE A 57 -8.01 17.67 -2.83
N GLU A 58 -7.05 17.29 -1.96
CA GLU A 58 -5.62 17.39 -2.25
C GLU A 58 -5.24 16.62 -3.53
N GLY A 59 -4.64 17.34 -4.48
CA GLY A 59 -4.19 16.77 -5.74
C GLY A 59 -5.29 16.48 -6.76
N PHE A 60 -6.55 16.86 -6.49
CA PHE A 60 -7.65 16.72 -7.45
C PHE A 60 -7.73 17.92 -8.39
N ALA A 61 -8.91 18.45 -8.61
CA ALA A 61 -9.18 19.46 -9.62
C ALA A 61 -8.72 20.88 -9.22
N ARG A 62 -8.62 21.77 -10.19
CA ARG A 62 -8.55 23.21 -9.94
C ARG A 62 -9.96 23.75 -9.64
N ILE A 63 -10.04 24.97 -9.10
CA ILE A 63 -11.33 25.61 -8.80
C ILE A 63 -12.24 25.68 -10.04
N GLU A 64 -11.65 25.91 -11.21
CA GLU A 64 -12.38 26.02 -12.47
C GLU A 64 -12.87 24.66 -13.02
N GLU A 65 -12.38 23.54 -12.46
CA GLU A 65 -12.70 22.17 -12.88
C GLU A 65 -13.17 21.35 -11.67
N SER A 66 -13.89 21.99 -10.74
CA SER A 66 -14.21 21.40 -9.43
C SER A 66 -15.29 20.33 -9.47
N ASP A 67 -16.18 20.37 -10.45
CA ASP A 67 -17.29 19.42 -10.55
C ASP A 67 -16.79 18.04 -10.99
N LEU A 68 -16.92 17.07 -10.10
CA LEU A 68 -16.57 15.67 -10.35
C LEU A 68 -17.73 14.75 -9.97
N VAL A 69 -17.71 13.53 -10.46
CA VAL A 69 -18.75 12.52 -10.21
C VAL A 69 -18.12 11.29 -9.55
N ALA A 70 -18.62 10.91 -8.37
CA ALA A 70 -18.27 9.67 -7.72
C ALA A 70 -19.21 8.55 -8.21
N LYS A 71 -18.67 7.61 -9.01
CA LYS A 71 -19.39 6.47 -9.58
C LYS A 71 -19.10 5.21 -8.76
N PRO A 72 -20.06 4.69 -7.98
CA PRO A 72 -19.80 3.54 -7.13
C PRO A 72 -19.62 2.26 -7.96
N ASP A 73 -18.69 1.42 -7.53
CA ASP A 73 -18.47 0.08 -8.06
C ASP A 73 -19.30 -0.94 -7.25
N PRO A 74 -20.37 -1.52 -7.81
CA PRO A 74 -21.24 -2.47 -7.13
C PRO A 74 -20.51 -3.67 -6.54
N ALA A 75 -19.42 -4.13 -7.18
CA ALA A 75 -18.65 -5.27 -6.72
C ALA A 75 -17.96 -5.01 -5.36
N THR A 76 -17.83 -3.74 -4.98
CA THR A 76 -17.21 -3.34 -3.72
C THR A 76 -18.21 -3.16 -2.57
N PHE A 77 -19.51 -3.36 -2.80
CA PHE A 77 -20.54 -3.21 -1.75
C PHE A 77 -20.26 -4.10 -0.55
N GLN A 78 -20.20 -3.49 0.65
CA GLN A 78 -20.00 -4.18 1.93
C GLN A 78 -20.74 -3.45 3.06
N ILE A 79 -21.25 -4.22 4.02
CA ILE A 79 -21.80 -3.66 5.26
C ILE A 79 -20.65 -3.34 6.20
N ILE A 80 -20.66 -2.14 6.77
CA ILE A 80 -19.71 -1.75 7.82
C ILE A 80 -20.05 -2.49 9.11
N PRO A 81 -19.08 -3.10 9.82
CA PRO A 81 -19.35 -4.04 10.93
C PRO A 81 -20.02 -3.44 12.18
N TRP A 82 -20.20 -2.13 12.25
CA TRP A 82 -20.81 -1.45 13.40
C TRP A 82 -21.98 -0.56 12.99
N GLN A 83 -22.87 -0.29 13.94
CA GLN A 83 -24.13 0.44 13.74
C GLN A 83 -24.23 1.60 14.72
N ASP A 84 -23.54 2.71 14.42
CA ASP A 84 -23.50 3.88 15.32
C ASP A 84 -24.84 4.65 15.34
N ALA A 85 -25.59 4.62 14.25
CA ALA A 85 -26.90 5.26 14.13
C ALA A 85 -28.10 4.33 14.40
N GLY A 86 -27.85 3.12 14.94
CA GLY A 86 -28.90 2.12 15.18
C GLY A 86 -29.46 1.45 13.92
N VAL A 87 -28.90 1.74 12.75
CA VAL A 87 -29.22 1.12 11.46
C VAL A 87 -27.93 0.66 10.77
N PRO A 88 -27.97 -0.39 9.93
CA PRO A 88 -26.83 -0.81 9.16
C PRO A 88 -26.36 0.30 8.21
N VAL A 89 -25.04 0.42 8.08
CA VAL A 89 -24.38 1.31 7.14
C VAL A 89 -23.60 0.46 6.15
N ALA A 90 -23.76 0.74 4.85
CA ALA A 90 -22.96 0.11 3.80
C ALA A 90 -21.92 1.07 3.25
N ARG A 91 -20.90 0.54 2.55
CA ARG A 91 -19.98 1.33 1.76
C ARG A 91 -19.83 0.77 0.36
N MET A 92 -19.55 1.62 -0.62
CA MET A 92 -19.02 1.26 -1.94
C MET A 92 -17.81 2.12 -2.25
N ILE A 93 -16.84 1.56 -2.97
CA ILE A 93 -15.69 2.30 -3.47
C ILE A 93 -16.05 2.85 -4.85
N CYS A 94 -15.72 4.12 -5.08
CA CYS A 94 -16.09 4.84 -6.29
C CYS A 94 -14.89 5.03 -7.21
N ASP A 95 -15.13 4.97 -8.49
CA ASP A 95 -14.30 5.60 -9.51
C ASP A 95 -14.70 7.08 -9.61
N ILE A 96 -13.74 7.95 -9.88
CA ILE A 96 -14.03 9.37 -10.09
C ILE A 96 -14.06 9.65 -11.59
N LEU A 97 -15.12 10.33 -12.00
CA LEU A 97 -15.38 10.71 -13.38
C LEU A 97 -15.47 12.23 -13.50
N THR A 98 -15.22 12.73 -14.68
CA THR A 98 -15.60 14.09 -15.11
C THR A 98 -17.09 14.16 -15.42
N PRO A 99 -17.71 15.34 -15.48
CA PRO A 99 -19.16 15.49 -15.74
C PRO A 99 -19.64 14.89 -17.07
N ASP A 100 -18.76 14.73 -18.06
CA ASP A 100 -19.05 14.07 -19.33
C ASP A 100 -18.99 12.53 -19.27
N GLY A 101 -18.72 11.97 -18.07
CA GLY A 101 -18.64 10.53 -17.82
C GLY A 101 -17.28 9.90 -18.15
N SER A 102 -16.28 10.69 -18.54
CA SER A 102 -14.92 10.20 -18.77
C SER A 102 -14.21 9.92 -17.44
N PRO A 103 -13.29 8.92 -17.37
CA PRO A 103 -12.48 8.72 -16.18
C PRO A 103 -11.63 9.96 -15.83
N TYR A 104 -11.67 10.39 -14.59
CA TYR A 104 -10.85 11.52 -14.14
C TYR A 104 -9.39 11.12 -13.97
N GLU A 105 -8.47 11.85 -14.61
CA GLU A 105 -7.03 11.55 -14.59
C GLU A 105 -6.39 11.68 -13.19
N GLY A 106 -7.03 12.39 -12.28
CA GLY A 106 -6.61 12.54 -10.89
C GLY A 106 -7.08 11.42 -9.95
N ASP A 107 -7.82 10.43 -10.45
CA ASP A 107 -8.25 9.29 -9.66
C ASP A 107 -7.15 8.23 -9.55
N SER A 108 -6.66 8.02 -8.32
CA SER A 108 -5.64 7.01 -8.01
C SER A 108 -6.09 5.59 -8.40
N ARG A 109 -7.37 5.27 -8.23
CA ARG A 109 -7.95 3.96 -8.57
C ARG A 109 -7.94 3.74 -10.08
N TYR A 110 -8.25 4.76 -10.85
CA TYR A 110 -8.17 4.73 -12.31
C TYR A 110 -6.73 4.52 -12.81
N VAL A 111 -5.74 5.13 -12.16
CA VAL A 111 -4.32 4.89 -12.49
C VAL A 111 -3.99 3.41 -12.41
N LEU A 112 -4.36 2.75 -11.31
CA LEU A 112 -4.11 1.31 -11.17
C LEU A 112 -4.87 0.48 -12.21
N LYS A 113 -6.15 0.78 -12.46
CA LYS A 113 -6.94 0.12 -13.51
C LYS A 113 -6.26 0.18 -14.88
N ARG A 114 -5.70 1.35 -15.23
CA ARG A 114 -5.01 1.56 -16.49
C ARG A 114 -3.76 0.68 -16.63
N VAL A 115 -2.97 0.54 -15.57
CA VAL A 115 -1.78 -0.32 -15.59
C VAL A 115 -2.16 -1.81 -15.55
N LEU A 116 -3.18 -2.18 -14.76
CA LEU A 116 -3.72 -3.55 -14.76
C LEU A 116 -4.26 -3.97 -16.13
N LYS A 117 -4.85 -3.04 -16.88
CA LYS A 117 -5.27 -3.32 -18.24
C LYS A 117 -4.09 -3.71 -19.14
N LYS A 118 -2.93 -3.06 -19.03
CA LYS A 118 -1.75 -3.42 -19.84
C LYS A 118 -1.33 -4.87 -19.64
N ILE A 119 -1.32 -5.34 -18.37
CA ILE A 119 -0.93 -6.73 -18.09
C ILE A 119 -2.03 -7.72 -18.52
N ALA A 120 -3.30 -7.34 -18.40
CA ALA A 120 -4.43 -8.13 -18.88
C ALA A 120 -4.40 -8.28 -20.42
N ASP A 121 -4.05 -7.23 -21.15
CA ASP A 121 -3.89 -7.26 -22.62
C ASP A 121 -2.75 -8.23 -23.06
N LEU A 122 -1.79 -8.51 -22.17
CA LEU A 122 -0.76 -9.54 -22.37
C LEU A 122 -1.22 -10.95 -21.95
N GLY A 123 -2.45 -11.09 -21.47
CA GLY A 123 -3.05 -12.35 -21.05
C GLY A 123 -2.70 -12.80 -19.64
N TYR A 124 -2.24 -11.89 -18.78
CA TYR A 124 -1.92 -12.19 -17.38
C TYR A 124 -2.84 -11.46 -16.41
N THR A 125 -3.03 -12.05 -15.23
CA THR A 125 -3.62 -11.40 -14.06
C THR A 125 -2.53 -11.16 -13.03
N TRP A 126 -2.42 -9.93 -12.51
CA TRP A 126 -1.50 -9.58 -11.45
C TRP A 126 -2.17 -9.74 -10.08
N TYR A 127 -1.53 -10.49 -9.21
CA TYR A 127 -1.95 -10.70 -7.83
C TYR A 127 -0.98 -10.04 -6.87
N ALA A 128 -1.53 -9.43 -5.83
CA ALA A 128 -0.77 -8.84 -4.74
C ALA A 128 -1.23 -9.39 -3.37
N GLY A 129 -0.28 -9.52 -2.44
CA GLY A 129 -0.51 -9.85 -1.04
C GLY A 129 0.38 -8.96 -0.18
N PRO A 130 -0.07 -7.77 0.22
CA PRO A 130 0.68 -6.89 1.08
C PRO A 130 0.58 -7.34 2.54
N GLU A 131 1.70 -7.29 3.25
CA GLU A 131 1.84 -7.44 4.70
C GLU A 131 1.92 -6.04 5.30
N LEU A 132 0.87 -5.59 6.00
CA LEU A 132 0.80 -4.23 6.53
C LEU A 132 1.07 -4.22 8.03
N GLU A 133 2.25 -3.77 8.40
CA GLU A 133 2.62 -3.54 9.79
C GLU A 133 2.07 -2.20 10.30
N PHE A 134 1.74 -2.14 11.58
CA PHE A 134 1.22 -0.94 12.23
C PHE A 134 1.51 -0.94 13.73
N PHE A 135 1.33 0.22 14.38
CA PHE A 135 1.50 0.38 15.81
C PHE A 135 0.19 0.74 16.50
N TYR A 136 0.00 0.23 17.72
CA TYR A 136 -0.99 0.73 18.65
C TYR A 136 -0.35 1.63 19.71
N PHE A 137 -0.99 2.75 20.03
CA PHE A 137 -0.63 3.66 21.10
C PHE A 137 -1.83 4.02 21.96
N LYS A 138 -1.58 4.57 23.16
CA LYS A 138 -2.64 5.06 24.05
C LYS A 138 -3.44 6.18 23.42
N ASN A 139 -2.78 7.06 22.67
CA ASN A 139 -3.40 8.21 21.98
C ASN A 139 -2.49 8.72 20.85
N HIS A 140 -2.94 9.74 20.12
CA HIS A 140 -2.20 10.30 18.97
C HIS A 140 -1.16 11.39 19.33
N HIS A 141 -0.94 11.68 20.62
CA HIS A 141 -0.01 12.72 21.07
C HIS A 141 1.34 12.15 21.51
N ILE A 142 1.36 10.90 21.97
CA ILE A 142 2.55 10.25 22.51
C ILE A 142 2.75 8.87 21.88
N THR A 143 4.01 8.50 21.69
CA THR A 143 4.42 7.21 21.14
C THR A 143 4.85 6.24 22.25
N GLU A 144 4.15 6.26 23.41
CA GLU A 144 4.35 5.32 24.49
C GLU A 144 3.77 3.96 24.09
N PRO A 145 4.59 2.88 24.04
CA PRO A 145 4.11 1.55 23.69
C PRO A 145 3.06 1.04 24.68
N LEU A 146 2.18 0.17 24.21
CA LEU A 146 1.21 -0.53 25.07
C LEU A 146 1.86 -1.70 25.83
N ASP A 147 2.89 -2.29 25.23
CA ASP A 147 3.61 -3.45 25.73
C ASP A 147 5.10 -3.41 25.36
N ASP A 148 5.85 -4.35 25.89
CA ASP A 148 7.27 -4.60 25.57
C ASP A 148 7.42 -5.91 24.77
N GLY A 149 6.37 -6.35 24.08
CA GLY A 149 6.36 -7.56 23.28
C GLY A 149 7.31 -7.51 22.08
N GLY A 150 7.68 -8.67 21.60
CA GLY A 150 8.51 -8.88 20.41
C GLY A 150 7.86 -9.90 19.47
N TYR A 151 8.61 -10.31 18.45
CA TYR A 151 8.13 -11.15 17.35
C TYR A 151 7.50 -12.47 17.84
N PHE A 152 6.21 -12.64 17.53
CA PHE A 152 5.37 -13.78 17.93
C PHE A 152 5.15 -13.96 19.43
N ASP A 153 5.43 -12.95 20.26
CA ASP A 153 5.02 -12.99 21.65
C ASP A 153 3.49 -13.04 21.75
N GLY A 154 3.01 -13.79 22.72
CA GLY A 154 1.60 -13.97 23.00
C GLY A 154 1.19 -13.39 24.36
N LEU A 155 -0.06 -13.66 24.76
CA LEU A 155 -0.56 -13.29 26.09
C LEU A 155 0.29 -13.91 27.20
N PRO A 156 0.55 -13.22 28.33
CA PRO A 156 -0.02 -11.91 28.71
C PRO A 156 0.82 -10.70 28.23
N ILE A 157 1.91 -10.90 27.51
CA ILE A 157 2.82 -9.83 27.08
C ILE A 157 2.17 -8.99 25.98
N ASP A 158 1.61 -9.64 24.97
CA ASP A 158 0.95 -9.03 23.84
C ASP A 158 -0.42 -8.43 24.23
N ILE A 159 -0.43 -7.17 24.63
CA ILE A 159 -1.65 -6.45 25.02
C ILE A 159 -2.52 -6.11 23.79
N GLY A 160 -1.95 -6.07 22.60
CA GLY A 160 -2.65 -5.78 21.35
C GLY A 160 -3.47 -6.96 20.79
N ASP A 161 -3.28 -8.20 21.27
CA ASP A 161 -3.98 -9.38 20.75
C ASP A 161 -5.52 -9.26 20.71
N PRO A 162 -6.22 -8.76 21.74
CA PRO A 162 -7.68 -8.59 21.67
C PRO A 162 -8.13 -7.58 20.61
N LEU A 163 -7.32 -6.55 20.32
CA LEU A 163 -7.62 -5.56 19.26
C LEU A 163 -7.44 -6.18 17.88
N ARG A 164 -6.38 -6.98 17.67
CA ARG A 164 -6.17 -7.69 16.41
C ARG A 164 -7.30 -8.68 16.16
N ARG A 165 -7.72 -9.48 17.15
CA ARG A 165 -8.87 -10.41 17.00
C ARG A 165 -10.16 -9.70 16.60
N GLN A 166 -10.49 -8.57 17.22
CA GLN A 166 -11.65 -7.77 16.83
C GLN A 166 -11.50 -7.24 15.39
N THR A 167 -10.29 -6.81 15.01
CA THR A 167 -9.97 -6.34 13.66
C THR A 167 -10.15 -7.46 12.65
N VAL A 168 -9.62 -8.66 12.92
CA VAL A 168 -9.77 -9.85 12.05
C VAL A 168 -11.24 -10.18 11.83
N LEU A 169 -12.04 -10.22 12.89
CA LEU A 169 -13.48 -10.49 12.79
C LEU A 169 -14.21 -9.42 11.95
N ALA A 170 -13.87 -8.15 12.14
CA ALA A 170 -14.44 -7.05 11.36
C ALA A 170 -14.04 -7.13 9.86
N LEU A 171 -12.78 -7.46 9.55
CA LEU A 171 -12.32 -7.70 8.19
C LEU A 171 -13.06 -8.87 7.53
N GLN A 172 -13.22 -9.99 8.25
CA GLN A 172 -13.96 -11.16 7.75
C GLN A 172 -15.43 -10.85 7.47
N GLN A 173 -16.09 -10.05 8.33
CA GLN A 173 -17.47 -9.59 8.09
C GLN A 173 -17.57 -8.76 6.80
N MET A 174 -16.53 -8.03 6.43
CA MET A 174 -16.45 -7.30 5.17
C MET A 174 -15.92 -8.16 4.00
N GLY A 175 -15.86 -9.48 4.14
CA GLY A 175 -15.45 -10.39 3.08
C GLY A 175 -13.94 -10.45 2.82
N ILE A 176 -13.12 -9.83 3.66
CA ILE A 176 -11.67 -9.84 3.54
C ILE A 176 -11.11 -11.09 4.23
N ARG A 177 -10.31 -11.87 3.50
CA ARG A 177 -9.73 -13.11 4.02
C ARG A 177 -8.39 -12.82 4.68
N VAL A 178 -8.31 -13.16 5.97
CA VAL A 178 -7.08 -13.09 6.77
C VAL A 178 -6.41 -14.46 6.81
N GLU A 179 -5.09 -14.51 6.77
CA GLU A 179 -4.30 -15.75 6.94
C GLU A 179 -3.96 -15.98 8.40
N TYR A 180 -3.32 -15.01 9.05
CA TYR A 180 -2.99 -15.00 10.48
C TYR A 180 -2.72 -13.56 10.94
N ASP A 181 -2.51 -13.39 12.24
CA ASP A 181 -2.11 -12.14 12.88
C ASP A 181 -1.08 -12.43 13.97
N HIS A 182 -0.20 -11.49 14.25
CA HIS A 182 0.82 -11.63 15.26
C HIS A 182 1.36 -10.29 15.78
N HIS A 183 2.07 -10.36 16.91
CA HIS A 183 2.92 -9.28 17.39
C HIS A 183 4.20 -9.21 16.55
N GLU A 184 4.60 -8.01 16.16
CA GLU A 184 5.82 -7.75 15.40
C GLU A 184 7.04 -7.52 16.30
N VAL A 185 8.21 -7.22 15.68
CA VAL A 185 9.50 -7.14 16.37
C VAL A 185 9.56 -5.97 17.36
N ALA A 186 9.01 -4.82 17.02
CA ALA A 186 9.03 -3.66 17.89
C ALA A 186 7.91 -3.70 18.94
N PRO A 187 8.14 -3.16 20.16
CA PRO A 187 7.07 -2.97 21.14
C PRO A 187 5.84 -2.30 20.54
N SER A 188 4.65 -2.81 20.83
CA SER A 188 3.37 -2.34 20.28
C SER A 188 3.22 -2.40 18.77
N GLN A 189 4.08 -3.12 18.07
CA GLN A 189 3.99 -3.33 16.62
C GLN A 189 3.24 -4.62 16.31
N HIS A 190 2.36 -4.56 15.33
CA HIS A 190 1.45 -5.64 14.97
C HIS A 190 1.33 -5.79 13.47
N GLU A 191 0.95 -7.00 13.06
CA GLU A 191 0.67 -7.34 11.66
C GLU A 191 -0.55 -8.25 11.58
N ILE A 192 -1.32 -8.10 10.50
CA ILE A 192 -2.44 -8.98 10.14
C ILE A 192 -2.30 -9.30 8.65
N ASP A 193 -1.94 -10.53 8.34
CA ASP A 193 -1.67 -10.97 6.98
C ASP A 193 -2.94 -11.29 6.22
N LEU A 194 -3.00 -10.77 5.01
CA LEU A 194 -4.13 -10.93 4.11
C LEU A 194 -3.83 -11.99 3.06
N ARG A 195 -4.84 -12.79 2.69
CA ARG A 195 -4.71 -13.62 1.50
C ARG A 195 -4.62 -12.75 0.26
N TYR A 196 -3.69 -13.10 -0.63
CA TYR A 196 -3.49 -12.40 -1.89
C TYR A 196 -4.79 -12.34 -2.72
N ALA A 197 -4.94 -11.26 -3.48
CA ALA A 197 -6.06 -11.04 -4.38
C ALA A 197 -5.59 -10.32 -5.65
N GLU A 198 -6.48 -10.19 -6.64
CA GLU A 198 -6.23 -9.37 -7.82
C GLU A 198 -5.92 -7.92 -7.42
N GLY A 199 -5.03 -7.27 -8.15
CA GLY A 199 -4.41 -6.02 -7.75
C GLY A 199 -5.37 -4.90 -7.39
N LEU A 200 -6.47 -4.70 -8.13
CA LEU A 200 -7.45 -3.66 -7.80
C LEU A 200 -8.21 -3.98 -6.52
N ALA A 201 -8.71 -5.21 -6.40
CA ALA A 201 -9.41 -5.66 -5.20
C ALA A 201 -8.49 -5.62 -3.96
N MET A 202 -7.19 -5.89 -4.14
CA MET A 202 -6.25 -5.78 -3.05
C MET A 202 -5.96 -4.33 -2.65
N ALA A 203 -5.83 -3.39 -3.59
CA ALA A 203 -5.68 -1.97 -3.26
C ALA A 203 -6.92 -1.43 -2.51
N ASP A 204 -8.13 -1.79 -2.96
CA ASP A 204 -9.39 -1.51 -2.27
C ASP A 204 -9.41 -2.12 -0.84
N THR A 205 -8.86 -3.32 -0.71
CA THR A 205 -8.72 -4.03 0.59
C THR A 205 -7.74 -3.31 1.51
N VAL A 206 -6.60 -2.83 1.04
CA VAL A 206 -5.64 -2.07 1.85
C VAL A 206 -6.28 -0.81 2.44
N MET A 207 -7.07 -0.07 1.65
CA MET A 207 -7.78 1.10 2.14
C MET A 207 -8.81 0.73 3.22
N THR A 208 -9.55 -0.34 3.01
CA THR A 208 -10.52 -0.87 3.97
C THR A 208 -9.83 -1.35 5.25
N TYR A 209 -8.75 -2.12 5.12
CA TYR A 209 -7.93 -2.61 6.23
C TYR A 209 -7.45 -1.46 7.13
N ARG A 210 -6.85 -0.43 6.55
CA ARG A 210 -6.34 0.72 7.30
C ARG A 210 -7.44 1.44 8.07
N MET A 211 -8.63 1.55 7.49
CA MET A 211 -9.79 2.13 8.17
C MET A 211 -10.25 1.24 9.33
N ILE A 212 -10.40 -0.08 9.11
CA ILE A 212 -10.86 -1.02 10.14
C ILE A 212 -9.90 -1.06 11.33
N VAL A 213 -8.59 -1.20 11.11
CA VAL A 213 -7.57 -1.20 12.17
C VAL A 213 -7.68 0.05 13.05
N LYS A 214 -7.75 1.23 12.41
CA LYS A 214 -7.88 2.51 13.13
C LYS A 214 -9.20 2.63 13.90
N GLU A 215 -10.29 2.20 13.29
CA GLU A 215 -11.60 2.33 13.91
C GLU A 215 -11.79 1.35 15.08
N VAL A 216 -11.31 0.11 14.97
CA VAL A 216 -11.32 -0.84 16.08
C VAL A 216 -10.47 -0.31 17.24
N ALA A 217 -9.29 0.23 16.98
CA ALA A 217 -8.47 0.85 18.03
C ALA A 217 -9.21 2.00 18.71
N ARG A 218 -9.77 2.94 17.93
CA ARG A 218 -10.53 4.08 18.44
C ARG A 218 -11.72 3.67 19.33
N ARG A 219 -12.47 2.65 18.90
CA ARG A 219 -13.62 2.12 19.67
C ARG A 219 -13.21 1.50 21.00
N ASN A 220 -12.00 1.03 21.10
CA ASN A 220 -11.43 0.45 22.32
C ASN A 220 -10.60 1.46 23.15
N GLY A 221 -10.60 2.77 22.79
CA GLY A 221 -9.89 3.81 23.53
C GLY A 221 -8.39 3.88 23.21
N PHE A 222 -7.96 3.27 22.11
CA PHE A 222 -6.56 3.27 21.63
C PHE A 222 -6.43 4.02 20.30
N TYR A 223 -5.18 4.21 19.87
CA TYR A 223 -4.83 4.83 18.60
C TYR A 223 -3.96 3.89 17.76
N ALA A 224 -4.37 3.63 16.52
CA ALA A 224 -3.59 2.86 15.58
C ALA A 224 -2.95 3.78 14.52
N THR A 225 -1.70 3.52 14.18
CA THR A 225 -0.99 4.28 13.14
C THR A 225 -0.23 3.38 12.17
N PHE A 226 -0.27 3.75 10.90
CA PHE A 226 0.54 3.20 9.82
C PHE A 226 1.77 4.08 9.51
N MET A 227 2.18 4.92 10.45
CA MET A 227 3.39 5.74 10.34
C MET A 227 4.62 4.83 10.20
N PRO A 228 5.46 5.02 9.16
CA PRO A 228 6.56 4.10 8.87
C PRO A 228 7.60 3.97 9.99
N LYS A 229 7.85 5.03 10.75
CA LYS A 229 8.82 5.02 11.87
C LYS A 229 8.33 5.93 13.01
N PRO A 230 7.39 5.48 13.85
CA PRO A 230 6.85 6.30 14.92
C PRO A 230 7.79 6.43 16.12
N MET A 231 8.67 5.45 16.35
CA MET A 231 9.59 5.42 17.51
C MET A 231 11.06 5.33 17.06
N TYR A 232 11.91 6.04 17.78
CA TYR A 232 13.37 5.98 17.60
C TYR A 232 13.94 4.68 18.19
N GLY A 233 14.94 4.09 17.54
CA GLY A 233 15.72 2.96 18.07
C GLY A 233 15.06 1.58 17.94
N VAL A 234 13.86 1.47 17.40
CA VAL A 234 13.15 0.19 17.16
C VAL A 234 12.81 0.00 15.69
N ASN A 235 12.34 -1.17 15.27
CA ASN A 235 11.90 -1.42 13.89
C ASN A 235 10.75 -0.47 13.49
N GLY A 236 10.66 -0.15 12.21
CA GLY A 236 9.56 0.60 11.63
C GLY A 236 8.60 -0.32 10.86
N SER A 237 7.47 0.23 10.41
CA SER A 237 6.43 -0.52 9.69
C SER A 237 6.68 -0.58 8.20
N GLY A 238 6.69 -1.79 7.66
CA GLY A 238 6.71 -2.09 6.23
C GLY A 238 5.32 -2.41 5.67
N MET A 239 5.23 -2.38 4.36
CA MET A 239 4.17 -3.00 3.58
C MET A 239 4.83 -3.90 2.52
N HIS A 240 5.36 -5.04 2.97
CA HIS A 240 6.00 -5.98 2.08
C HIS A 240 4.98 -6.49 1.07
N THR A 241 5.21 -6.21 -0.20
CA THR A 241 4.24 -6.54 -1.25
C THR A 241 4.64 -7.80 -1.98
N HIS A 242 3.98 -8.92 -1.64
CA HIS A 242 4.07 -10.15 -2.41
C HIS A 242 3.38 -10.00 -3.75
N GLN A 243 4.04 -10.45 -4.82
CA GLN A 243 3.56 -10.28 -6.19
C GLN A 243 3.73 -11.56 -7.00
N SER A 244 2.75 -11.84 -7.85
CA SER A 244 2.80 -12.91 -8.82
C SER A 244 1.95 -12.60 -10.05
N LEU A 245 2.27 -13.24 -11.18
CA LEU A 245 1.47 -13.21 -12.40
C LEU A 245 0.86 -14.57 -12.65
N PHE A 246 -0.40 -14.59 -13.05
CA PHE A 246 -1.09 -15.80 -13.45
C PHE A 246 -1.54 -15.69 -14.91
N LYS A 247 -1.44 -16.80 -15.64
CA LYS A 247 -2.06 -16.98 -16.95
C LYS A 247 -3.15 -18.04 -16.81
N GLY A 248 -4.39 -17.60 -16.71
CA GLY A 248 -5.47 -18.47 -16.23
C GLY A 248 -5.17 -18.96 -14.81
N ASP A 249 -5.19 -20.28 -14.60
CA ASP A 249 -4.92 -20.92 -13.30
C ASP A 249 -3.44 -21.21 -13.02
N SER A 250 -2.55 -21.01 -13.99
CA SER A 250 -1.12 -21.32 -13.88
C SER A 250 -0.34 -20.08 -13.44
N ASN A 251 0.58 -20.28 -12.50
CA ASN A 251 1.47 -19.23 -12.02
C ASN A 251 2.64 -19.03 -12.99
N ALA A 252 2.64 -17.90 -13.71
CA ALA A 252 3.64 -17.58 -14.71
C ALA A 252 5.04 -17.27 -14.12
N PHE A 253 5.15 -17.12 -12.80
CA PHE A 253 6.43 -16.93 -12.13
C PHE A 253 7.16 -18.25 -11.85
N CYS A 254 6.47 -19.38 -11.90
CA CYS A 254 7.02 -20.67 -11.54
C CYS A 254 7.73 -21.36 -12.72
N ASP A 255 8.96 -21.83 -12.44
CA ASP A 255 9.70 -22.79 -13.27
C ASP A 255 10.47 -23.73 -12.33
N PHE A 256 10.04 -24.99 -12.20
CA PHE A 256 10.67 -25.97 -11.31
C PHE A 256 12.05 -26.44 -11.78
N GLU A 257 12.39 -26.25 -13.04
CA GLU A 257 13.71 -26.61 -13.59
C GLU A 257 14.77 -25.53 -13.27
N ASP A 258 14.34 -24.31 -12.93
CA ASP A 258 15.26 -23.25 -12.54
C ASP A 258 15.77 -23.44 -11.11
N LYS A 259 17.03 -23.08 -10.87
CA LYS A 259 17.69 -23.15 -9.55
C LYS A 259 16.91 -22.45 -8.43
N TYR A 260 16.20 -21.37 -8.75
CA TYR A 260 15.44 -20.56 -7.81
C TYR A 260 13.92 -20.77 -7.95
N HIS A 261 13.51 -21.68 -8.84
CA HIS A 261 12.13 -21.92 -9.25
C HIS A 261 11.45 -20.66 -9.84
N LEU A 262 12.23 -19.79 -10.48
CA LEU A 262 11.76 -18.59 -11.15
C LEU A 262 11.79 -18.76 -12.67
N SER A 263 10.67 -18.53 -13.31
CA SER A 263 10.60 -18.44 -14.76
C SER A 263 11.36 -17.22 -15.29
N ASP A 264 11.65 -17.18 -16.59
CA ASP A 264 12.24 -16.00 -17.23
C ASP A 264 11.35 -14.76 -17.09
N ILE A 265 10.02 -14.93 -17.03
CA ILE A 265 9.06 -13.86 -16.76
C ILE A 265 9.31 -13.28 -15.36
N ALA A 266 9.42 -14.13 -14.34
CA ALA A 266 9.68 -13.71 -12.97
C ALA A 266 11.04 -13.02 -12.84
N LYS A 267 12.08 -13.54 -13.50
CA LYS A 267 13.42 -12.93 -13.50
C LYS A 267 13.41 -11.55 -14.14
N CYS A 268 12.82 -11.42 -15.33
CA CYS A 268 12.72 -10.13 -16.02
C CYS A 268 11.88 -9.12 -15.20
N TYR A 269 10.76 -9.56 -14.62
CA TYR A 269 9.91 -8.74 -13.76
C TYR A 269 10.68 -8.23 -12.54
N THR A 270 11.38 -9.12 -11.85
CA THR A 270 12.21 -8.79 -10.68
C THR A 270 13.34 -7.81 -11.04
N ALA A 271 14.01 -8.04 -12.17
CA ALA A 271 15.05 -7.15 -12.68
C ALA A 271 14.49 -5.74 -12.99
N GLY A 272 13.24 -5.65 -13.45
CA GLY A 272 12.55 -4.37 -13.66
C GLY A 272 12.38 -3.59 -12.37
N LEU A 273 11.88 -4.24 -11.31
CA LEU A 273 11.74 -3.62 -9.98
C LEU A 273 13.08 -3.16 -9.41
N LEU A 274 14.12 -3.98 -9.50
CA LEU A 274 15.47 -3.61 -9.04
C LEU A 274 16.03 -2.42 -9.79
N LYS A 275 15.90 -2.41 -11.11
CA LYS A 275 16.43 -1.34 -11.97
C LYS A 275 15.80 0.02 -11.69
N HIS A 276 14.49 0.04 -11.46
CA HIS A 276 13.72 1.26 -11.25
C HIS A 276 13.49 1.60 -9.76
N ALA A 277 14.08 0.82 -8.83
CA ALA A 277 13.85 0.94 -7.39
C ALA A 277 13.95 2.38 -6.86
N ARG A 278 14.99 3.12 -7.28
CA ARG A 278 15.20 4.52 -6.84
C ARG A 278 14.09 5.45 -7.30
N GLU A 279 13.60 5.23 -8.53
CA GLU A 279 12.54 6.02 -9.15
C GLU A 279 11.19 5.78 -8.49
N LEU A 280 10.94 4.53 -8.05
CA LEU A 280 9.69 4.12 -7.40
C LEU A 280 9.60 4.62 -5.95
N THR A 281 10.74 4.87 -5.29
CA THR A 281 10.81 5.09 -3.84
C THR A 281 9.92 6.24 -3.37
N LEU A 282 9.81 7.34 -4.13
CA LEU A 282 8.94 8.44 -3.75
C LEU A 282 7.47 8.04 -3.65
N VAL A 283 7.01 7.11 -4.50
CA VAL A 283 5.61 6.67 -4.55
C VAL A 283 5.33 5.59 -3.50
N THR A 284 6.29 4.68 -3.29
CA THR A 284 6.16 3.58 -2.33
C THR A 284 6.50 3.98 -0.90
N ASN A 285 7.20 5.12 -0.73
CA ASN A 285 7.70 5.67 0.54
C ASN A 285 7.57 7.20 0.53
N GLN A 286 6.33 7.66 0.53
CA GLN A 286 5.97 9.02 0.10
C GLN A 286 6.15 10.12 1.17
N TRP A 287 6.49 9.76 2.42
CA TRP A 287 6.54 10.70 3.54
C TRP A 287 7.97 10.95 4.00
N VAL A 288 8.25 12.12 4.57
CA VAL A 288 9.55 12.38 5.23
C VAL A 288 9.89 11.27 6.22
N ASN A 289 8.90 10.78 6.94
CA ASN A 289 9.07 9.72 7.94
C ASN A 289 9.42 8.35 7.32
N SER A 290 9.07 8.08 6.08
CA SER A 290 9.43 6.86 5.35
C SER A 290 10.93 6.61 5.33
N TYR A 291 11.72 7.68 5.19
CA TYR A 291 13.18 7.61 5.12
C TYR A 291 13.87 7.44 6.49
N LYS A 292 13.12 7.54 7.57
CA LYS A 292 13.57 7.16 8.92
C LYS A 292 13.42 5.65 9.15
N ARG A 293 12.59 4.95 8.36
CA ARG A 293 12.51 3.49 8.29
C ARG A 293 13.59 2.92 7.36
N LEU A 294 13.79 3.48 6.17
CA LEU A 294 14.73 2.98 5.15
C LEU A 294 16.19 3.25 5.52
N VAL A 295 16.60 2.79 6.69
CA VAL A 295 17.98 2.90 7.21
C VAL A 295 18.52 1.52 7.56
N PRO A 296 19.84 1.28 7.40
CA PRO A 296 20.45 0.01 7.77
C PRO A 296 20.27 -0.33 9.26
N GLY A 297 20.14 -1.62 9.57
CA GLY A 297 20.14 -2.13 10.95
C GLY A 297 18.75 -2.31 11.59
N PHE A 298 17.65 -2.08 10.87
CA PHE A 298 16.28 -2.24 11.38
C PHE A 298 15.39 -3.08 10.45
N GLU A 299 15.93 -4.12 9.84
CA GLU A 299 15.25 -5.06 8.92
C GLU A 299 14.56 -4.40 7.72
N ALA A 300 14.73 -3.10 7.51
CA ALA A 300 14.23 -2.38 6.35
C ALA A 300 15.28 -2.36 5.23
N PRO A 301 14.92 -2.61 3.96
CA PRO A 301 15.86 -2.64 2.87
C PRO A 301 16.33 -1.22 2.52
N ALA A 302 17.61 -0.96 2.70
CA ALA A 302 18.25 0.27 2.24
C ALA A 302 19.02 0.08 0.91
N TYR A 303 19.30 -1.16 0.54
CA TYR A 303 20.15 -1.54 -0.59
C TYR A 303 19.36 -2.30 -1.66
N ILE A 304 19.70 -2.02 -2.94
CA ILE A 304 19.04 -2.60 -4.11
C ILE A 304 19.66 -3.96 -4.41
N SER A 305 18.98 -5.01 -3.99
CA SER A 305 19.40 -6.39 -4.19
C SER A 305 18.22 -7.34 -4.08
N TRP A 306 18.42 -8.60 -4.50
CA TRP A 306 17.48 -9.67 -4.22
C TRP A 306 18.18 -10.87 -3.60
N ALA A 307 17.42 -11.68 -2.87
CA ALA A 307 17.88 -12.91 -2.25
C ALA A 307 16.73 -13.88 -1.96
N ARG A 308 17.05 -15.13 -1.57
CA ARG A 308 16.05 -16.10 -1.09
C ARG A 308 15.91 -16.08 0.43
N ARG A 309 17.01 -15.94 1.16
CA ARG A 309 17.06 -16.08 2.63
C ARG A 309 17.41 -14.80 3.35
N ASN A 310 18.04 -13.88 2.67
CA ASN A 310 18.52 -12.64 3.28
C ASN A 310 17.38 -11.60 3.43
N ARG A 311 17.02 -11.26 4.67
CA ARG A 311 16.00 -10.25 4.99
C ARG A 311 16.47 -8.81 4.78
N SER A 312 17.78 -8.57 4.60
CA SER A 312 18.30 -7.25 4.24
C SER A 312 18.14 -6.91 2.75
N ALA A 313 17.77 -7.89 1.92
CA ALA A 313 17.53 -7.69 0.50
C ALA A 313 16.19 -6.95 0.24
N MET A 314 16.18 -6.10 -0.77
CA MET A 314 14.98 -5.34 -1.17
C MET A 314 13.90 -6.23 -1.78
N ILE A 315 14.31 -7.26 -2.54
CA ILE A 315 13.40 -8.27 -3.05
C ILE A 315 13.79 -9.62 -2.47
N ARG A 316 12.84 -10.27 -1.81
CA ARG A 316 12.98 -11.64 -1.34
C ARG A 316 12.16 -12.58 -2.24
N VAL A 317 12.73 -13.74 -2.54
CA VAL A 317 12.02 -14.86 -3.19
C VAL A 317 11.75 -15.92 -2.13
N PRO A 318 10.55 -15.95 -1.54
CA PRO A 318 10.23 -16.91 -0.48
C PRO A 318 10.35 -18.35 -0.95
N MET A 319 10.82 -19.23 -0.08
CA MET A 319 10.93 -20.67 -0.37
C MET A 319 9.65 -21.41 0.03
N TYR A 320 9.17 -22.27 -0.83
CA TYR A 320 8.00 -23.12 -0.60
C TYR A 320 8.29 -24.59 -0.77
N LYS A 321 7.31 -25.41 -0.34
CA LYS A 321 7.33 -26.84 -0.64
C LYS A 321 7.41 -27.05 -2.16
N PRO A 322 8.28 -27.95 -2.65
CA PRO A 322 8.59 -28.11 -4.08
C PRO A 322 7.39 -28.37 -5.00
N THR A 323 6.22 -28.69 -4.48
CA THR A 323 5.02 -29.05 -5.27
C THR A 323 3.97 -27.94 -5.36
N LYS A 324 4.24 -26.76 -4.78
CA LYS A 324 3.26 -25.67 -4.73
C LYS A 324 3.56 -24.56 -5.76
N GLU A 325 3.33 -24.83 -7.04
CA GLU A 325 3.43 -23.87 -8.14
C GLU A 325 2.74 -22.52 -7.81
N LYS A 326 1.48 -22.59 -7.35
CA LYS A 326 0.67 -21.38 -7.04
C LYS A 326 1.24 -20.50 -5.94
N ALA A 327 2.21 -20.99 -5.16
CA ALA A 327 2.85 -20.23 -4.08
C ALA A 327 4.09 -19.43 -4.54
N THR A 328 4.55 -19.64 -5.78
CA THR A 328 5.72 -18.92 -6.32
C THR A 328 5.40 -17.43 -6.44
N ARG A 329 6.21 -16.60 -5.77
CA ARG A 329 6.06 -15.15 -5.72
C ARG A 329 7.37 -14.47 -5.42
N ILE A 330 7.43 -13.19 -5.66
CA ILE A 330 8.47 -12.30 -5.14
C ILE A 330 7.86 -11.43 -4.05
N GLU A 331 8.67 -10.96 -3.13
CA GLU A 331 8.31 -10.04 -2.05
C GLU A 331 9.12 -8.77 -2.19
N PHE A 332 8.47 -7.68 -2.52
CA PHE A 332 9.09 -6.35 -2.59
C PHE A 332 8.95 -5.65 -1.24
N ARG A 333 10.07 -5.47 -0.51
CA ARG A 333 10.10 -5.15 0.90
C ARG A 333 10.24 -3.66 1.22
N SER A 334 10.56 -2.82 0.24
CA SER A 334 10.78 -1.39 0.47
C SER A 334 9.52 -0.58 0.76
N PRO A 335 8.32 -0.84 0.20
CA PRO A 335 7.14 -0.04 0.47
C PRO A 335 6.80 0.04 1.96
N ASP A 336 6.17 1.14 2.37
CA ASP A 336 5.61 1.29 3.71
C ASP A 336 4.09 1.44 3.68
N PRO A 337 3.39 1.15 4.81
CA PRO A 337 1.94 1.08 4.85
C PRO A 337 1.25 2.45 4.82
N ALA A 338 2.01 3.55 4.77
CA ALA A 338 1.47 4.91 4.68
C ALA A 338 1.36 5.41 3.23
N CYS A 339 1.85 4.67 2.24
CA CYS A 339 1.76 5.05 0.83
C CYS A 339 0.32 4.93 0.30
N ASN A 340 0.05 5.58 -0.85
CA ASN A 340 -1.18 5.34 -1.61
C ASN A 340 -1.10 3.97 -2.30
N PRO A 341 -1.93 2.97 -1.92
CA PRO A 341 -1.78 1.61 -2.43
C PRO A 341 -2.03 1.50 -3.94
N TYR A 342 -2.95 2.30 -4.49
CA TYR A 342 -3.23 2.29 -5.92
C TYR A 342 -2.02 2.76 -6.72
N LEU A 343 -1.40 3.87 -6.31
CA LEU A 343 -0.22 4.42 -6.98
C LEU A 343 1.00 3.52 -6.76
N ALA A 344 1.19 3.02 -5.55
CA ALA A 344 2.30 2.12 -5.22
C ALA A 344 2.24 0.82 -6.03
N PHE A 345 1.06 0.20 -6.18
CA PHE A 345 0.89 -0.99 -6.99
C PHE A 345 1.05 -0.71 -8.48
N ALA A 346 0.55 0.45 -8.95
CA ALA A 346 0.70 0.85 -10.35
C ALA A 346 2.18 0.99 -10.76
N VAL A 347 3.01 1.67 -9.96
CA VAL A 347 4.43 1.85 -10.30
C VAL A 347 5.23 0.56 -10.18
N GLN A 348 4.90 -0.32 -9.20
CA GLN A 348 5.52 -1.63 -9.07
C GLN A 348 5.22 -2.52 -10.29
N LEU A 349 3.95 -2.59 -10.70
CA LEU A 349 3.55 -3.38 -11.87
C LEU A 349 4.16 -2.81 -13.16
N GLU A 350 4.17 -1.48 -13.34
CA GLU A 350 4.79 -0.85 -14.52
C GLU A 350 6.29 -1.15 -14.63
N ALA A 351 7.01 -1.16 -13.50
CA ALA A 351 8.43 -1.51 -13.46
C ALA A 351 8.66 -2.98 -13.84
N GLY A 352 7.83 -3.88 -13.33
CA GLY A 352 7.85 -5.29 -13.71
C GLY A 352 7.55 -5.49 -15.19
N LEU A 353 6.52 -4.81 -15.73
CA LEU A 353 6.15 -4.84 -17.15
C LEU A 353 7.30 -4.35 -18.05
N GLU A 354 7.98 -3.27 -17.66
CA GLU A 354 9.13 -2.78 -18.43
C GLU A 354 10.28 -3.79 -18.41
N GLY A 355 10.54 -4.43 -17.27
CA GLY A 355 11.52 -5.51 -17.16
C GLY A 355 11.21 -6.67 -18.11
N MET A 356 9.97 -7.10 -18.18
CA MET A 356 9.51 -8.13 -19.09
C MET A 356 9.63 -7.72 -20.56
N ALA A 357 9.17 -6.51 -20.90
CA ALA A 357 9.18 -5.99 -22.27
C ALA A 357 10.59 -5.81 -22.81
N LYS A 358 11.50 -5.31 -21.99
CA LYS A 358 12.91 -5.07 -22.34
C LYS A 358 13.82 -6.28 -22.06
N LYS A 359 13.26 -7.38 -21.50
CA LYS A 359 13.99 -8.59 -21.14
C LYS A 359 15.23 -8.26 -20.28
N TYR A 360 15.02 -7.52 -19.20
CA TYR A 360 16.11 -7.20 -18.30
C TYR A 360 16.68 -8.46 -17.66
N GLU A 361 18.00 -8.54 -17.61
CA GLU A 361 18.71 -9.63 -16.97
C GLU A 361 18.72 -9.44 -15.45
N LEU A 362 18.38 -10.49 -14.71
CA LEU A 362 18.42 -10.48 -13.25
C LEU A 362 19.84 -10.78 -12.79
N ALA A 363 20.44 -9.86 -12.03
CA ALA A 363 21.75 -10.06 -11.42
C ALA A 363 21.73 -11.23 -10.42
N ASP A 364 22.92 -11.73 -10.04
CA ASP A 364 23.06 -12.76 -9.03
C ASP A 364 22.46 -12.34 -7.67
N PRO A 365 21.88 -13.26 -6.89
CA PRO A 365 21.35 -12.95 -5.57
C PRO A 365 22.45 -12.64 -4.56
N VAL A 366 22.14 -11.80 -3.59
CA VAL A 366 23.03 -11.44 -2.49
C VAL A 366 22.53 -12.11 -1.22
N GLU A 367 23.08 -13.28 -0.88
CA GLU A 367 22.64 -14.08 0.26
C GLU A 367 23.35 -13.72 1.57
N GLU A 368 24.46 -12.96 1.50
CA GLU A 368 25.19 -12.47 2.66
C GLU A 368 24.52 -11.22 3.25
N ASP A 369 24.80 -10.94 4.52
CA ASP A 369 24.30 -9.71 5.16
C ASP A 369 24.91 -8.46 4.51
N ILE A 370 24.08 -7.68 3.81
CA ILE A 370 24.52 -6.49 3.08
C ILE A 370 24.91 -5.37 4.06
N PHE A 371 24.35 -5.34 5.26
CA PHE A 371 24.65 -4.31 6.26
C PHE A 371 26.10 -4.42 6.79
N GLU A 372 26.67 -5.62 6.82
CA GLU A 372 28.06 -5.86 7.20
C GLU A 372 29.07 -5.55 6.08
N MET A 373 28.61 -5.40 4.82
CA MET A 373 29.47 -5.10 3.69
C MET A 373 29.97 -3.66 3.71
N THR A 374 31.25 -3.46 3.39
CA THR A 374 31.78 -2.11 3.18
C THR A 374 31.18 -1.45 1.93
N ALA A 375 31.14 -0.11 1.91
CA ALA A 375 30.68 0.65 0.71
C ALA A 375 31.49 0.29 -0.56
N LYS A 376 32.81 0.02 -0.42
CA LYS A 376 33.67 -0.42 -1.52
C LYS A 376 33.25 -1.78 -2.06
N GLU A 377 32.87 -2.69 -1.20
CA GLU A 377 32.40 -4.02 -1.60
C GLU A 377 31.03 -3.96 -2.27
N ARG A 378 30.07 -3.24 -1.70
CA ARG A 378 28.76 -3.01 -2.34
C ARG A 378 28.92 -2.43 -3.76
N LYS A 379 29.77 -1.39 -3.90
CA LYS A 379 30.06 -0.79 -5.21
C LYS A 379 30.65 -1.80 -6.20
N ARG A 380 31.59 -2.64 -5.75
CA ARG A 380 32.19 -3.69 -6.58
C ARG A 380 31.18 -4.70 -7.09
N ARG A 381 30.17 -5.03 -6.26
CA ARG A 381 29.08 -5.97 -6.58
C ARG A 381 27.91 -5.31 -7.33
N GLY A 382 27.98 -4.01 -7.62
CA GLY A 382 26.88 -3.28 -8.27
C GLY A 382 25.64 -3.09 -7.41
N ILE A 383 25.75 -3.25 -6.08
CA ILE A 383 24.65 -3.05 -5.14
C ILE A 383 24.44 -1.55 -4.93
N GLY A 384 23.32 -1.04 -5.45
CA GLY A 384 22.91 0.35 -5.29
C GLY A 384 22.24 0.60 -3.94
N GLU A 385 21.97 1.87 -3.63
CA GLU A 385 21.27 2.32 -2.42
C GLU A 385 19.99 3.05 -2.81
N LEU A 386 18.92 2.87 -2.02
CA LEU A 386 17.71 3.65 -2.14
C LEU A 386 17.96 5.12 -1.75
N PRO A 387 17.13 6.09 -2.19
CA PRO A 387 17.23 7.48 -1.75
C PRO A 387 17.20 7.57 -0.21
N GLY A 388 18.15 8.30 0.39
CA GLY A 388 18.29 8.42 1.84
C GLY A 388 17.36 9.44 2.50
N ASN A 389 16.60 10.23 1.72
CA ASN A 389 15.63 11.20 2.21
C ASN A 389 14.60 11.55 1.12
N LEU A 390 13.52 12.24 1.53
CA LEU A 390 12.43 12.62 0.64
C LEU A 390 12.92 13.47 -0.55
N TYR A 391 13.84 14.40 -0.34
CA TYR A 391 14.34 15.24 -1.42
C TYR A 391 15.11 14.45 -2.48
N ALA A 392 15.97 13.53 -2.06
CA ALA A 392 16.69 12.66 -2.98
C ALA A 392 15.70 11.80 -3.81
N ALA A 393 14.63 11.31 -3.20
CA ALA A 393 13.61 10.55 -3.91
C ALA A 393 12.82 11.42 -4.89
N ILE A 394 12.49 12.66 -4.53
CA ILE A 394 11.85 13.63 -5.46
C ILE A 394 12.72 13.79 -6.72
N ILE A 395 14.03 14.01 -6.56
CA ILE A 395 14.95 14.22 -7.69
C ILE A 395 15.05 12.99 -8.61
N GLU A 396 15.03 11.79 -8.05
CA GLU A 396 15.04 10.55 -8.83
C GLU A 396 13.72 10.36 -9.59
N THR A 397 12.60 10.53 -8.90
CA THR A 397 11.28 10.33 -9.49
C THR A 397 10.94 11.39 -10.56
N GLU A 398 11.34 12.64 -10.36
CA GLU A 398 11.10 13.75 -11.29
C GLU A 398 11.66 13.50 -12.69
N LYS A 399 12.73 12.70 -12.79
CA LYS A 399 13.40 12.31 -14.04
C LYS A 399 12.83 11.03 -14.65
N SER A 400 11.95 10.36 -13.95
CA SER A 400 11.49 9.03 -14.31
C SER A 400 10.35 9.06 -15.33
N GLU A 401 10.66 8.70 -16.56
CA GLU A 401 9.65 8.47 -17.60
C GLU A 401 8.76 7.25 -17.26
N LEU A 402 9.28 6.27 -16.52
CA LEU A 402 8.51 5.12 -16.09
C LEU A 402 7.41 5.53 -15.10
N VAL A 403 7.76 6.27 -14.06
CA VAL A 403 6.78 6.71 -13.05
C VAL A 403 5.78 7.69 -13.67
N ARG A 404 6.24 8.62 -14.52
CA ARG A 404 5.38 9.53 -15.27
C ARG A 404 4.35 8.77 -16.11
N ARG A 405 4.78 7.75 -16.85
CA ARG A 405 3.90 6.90 -17.67
C ARG A 405 2.92 6.08 -16.82
N ALA A 406 3.37 5.57 -15.66
CA ALA A 406 2.51 4.82 -14.76
C ALA A 406 1.42 5.69 -14.15
N LEU A 407 1.79 6.84 -13.58
CA LEU A 407 0.86 7.74 -12.88
C LEU A 407 -0.01 8.57 -13.84
N GLY A 408 0.50 8.91 -15.02
CA GLY A 408 -0.07 9.93 -15.91
C GLY A 408 0.34 11.34 -15.50
N GLU A 409 0.28 12.27 -16.46
CA GLU A 409 0.78 13.64 -16.27
C GLU A 409 0.14 14.36 -15.08
N HIS A 410 -1.19 14.24 -14.93
CA HIS A 410 -1.91 14.95 -13.88
C HIS A 410 -1.43 14.53 -12.48
N ILE A 411 -1.54 13.25 -12.14
CA ILE A 411 -1.12 12.76 -10.81
C ILE A 411 0.38 12.93 -10.63
N PHE A 412 1.20 12.63 -11.64
CA PHE A 412 2.64 12.78 -11.53
C PHE A 412 3.04 14.20 -11.11
N ASN A 413 2.52 15.22 -11.79
CA ASN A 413 2.84 16.60 -11.49
C ASN A 413 2.32 17.04 -10.11
N LYS A 414 1.07 16.68 -9.77
CA LYS A 414 0.46 16.99 -8.49
C LYS A 414 1.18 16.31 -7.33
N PHE A 415 1.59 15.06 -7.50
CA PHE A 415 2.32 14.30 -6.49
C PHE A 415 3.70 14.92 -6.23
N ILE A 416 4.47 15.23 -7.27
CA ILE A 416 5.78 15.89 -7.16
C ILE A 416 5.64 17.27 -6.48
N GLU A 417 4.68 18.10 -6.90
CA GLU A 417 4.41 19.40 -6.30
C GLU A 417 4.14 19.27 -4.80
N ASN A 418 3.24 18.37 -4.42
CA ASN A 418 2.91 18.12 -3.02
C ASN A 418 4.13 17.68 -2.20
N LYS A 419 4.95 16.76 -2.72
CA LYS A 419 6.13 16.28 -2.01
C LYS A 419 7.23 17.36 -1.88
N LYS A 420 7.36 18.26 -2.84
CA LYS A 420 8.22 19.44 -2.71
C LYS A 420 7.74 20.38 -1.58
N ILE A 421 6.44 20.64 -1.51
CA ILE A 421 5.85 21.43 -0.43
C ILE A 421 6.08 20.78 0.95
N GLU A 422 5.90 19.45 1.04
CA GLU A 422 6.15 18.70 2.29
C GLU A 422 7.63 18.80 2.70
N TRP A 423 8.55 18.61 1.75
CA TRP A 423 9.98 18.75 2.01
C TRP A 423 10.35 20.14 2.46
N ASP A 424 9.84 21.20 1.81
CA ASP A 424 10.13 22.60 2.16
C ASP A 424 9.63 22.94 3.56
N LYS A 425 8.47 22.45 3.96
CA LYS A 425 7.97 22.59 5.34
C LYS A 425 8.88 21.87 6.35
N TYR A 426 9.31 20.64 6.01
CA TYR A 426 10.13 19.83 6.92
C TYR A 426 11.54 20.39 7.10
N ARG A 427 12.22 20.80 6.01
CA ARG A 427 13.63 21.25 6.07
C ARG A 427 13.87 22.52 6.87
N VAL A 428 12.85 23.29 7.13
CA VAL A 428 12.93 24.51 7.97
C VAL A 428 12.49 24.27 9.41
N HIS A 429 12.00 23.04 9.71
CA HIS A 429 11.55 22.70 11.05
C HIS A 429 12.74 22.40 11.96
N VAL A 430 12.86 23.16 13.07
CA VAL A 430 13.88 22.90 14.07
C VAL A 430 13.40 21.77 14.99
N SER A 431 14.09 20.64 14.92
CA SER A 431 13.72 19.45 15.67
C SER A 431 14.16 19.51 17.15
N ARG A 432 13.47 18.75 17.99
CA ARG A 432 13.88 18.61 19.41
C ARG A 432 15.31 18.10 19.54
N TYR A 433 15.75 17.19 18.66
CA TYR A 433 17.12 16.71 18.61
C TYR A 433 18.13 17.86 18.42
N GLU A 434 17.87 18.78 17.51
CA GLU A 434 18.76 19.96 17.27
C GLU A 434 18.82 20.87 18.49
N VAL A 435 17.66 21.15 19.10
CA VAL A 435 17.61 21.97 20.32
C VAL A 435 18.38 21.33 21.47
N GLU A 436 18.14 20.05 21.74
CA GLU A 436 18.78 19.33 22.84
C GLU A 436 20.29 19.15 22.66
N HIS A 437 20.75 18.95 21.41
CA HIS A 437 22.15 18.64 21.14
C HIS A 437 22.99 19.84 20.74
N TYR A 438 22.41 20.88 20.14
CA TYR A 438 23.20 22.01 19.63
C TYR A 438 23.07 23.26 20.49
N LEU A 439 21.89 23.57 21.05
CA LEU A 439 21.70 24.78 21.87
C LEU A 439 22.65 24.88 23.07
N PRO A 440 23.02 23.77 23.77
CA PRO A 440 23.98 23.84 24.85
C PRO A 440 25.44 24.11 24.41
N TRP A 441 25.77 23.93 23.12
CA TRP A 441 27.15 23.96 22.62
C TRP A 441 27.44 25.10 21.62
N LEU A 442 26.43 25.56 20.89
CA LEU A 442 26.57 26.61 19.89
C LEU A 442 25.97 27.93 20.37
#